data_4bcf882517b4efca0847d475bb79b505
#
_entry.id   4bcf882517b4efca0847d475bb79b505
#
_cell.length_a   1.000
_cell.length_b   1.000
_cell.length_c   1.000
_cell.angle_alpha   90.00
_cell.angle_beta   90.00
_cell.angle_gamma   90.00
#
_symmetry.space_group_name_H-M   'P 1'
#
loop_
_entity.id
_entity.type
_entity.pdbx_description
1 polymer ?
#
loop_
_entity_poly.entity_id
_entity_poly.type
_entity_poly.pdbx_seq_one_letter_code
_entity_poly.pdbx_strand_id
1 'polypeptide(L)'
;MVVHLSEDLEGDARPQVGFVVSKAVGNAVHRNLVKRRLRAATAARLDMLPDHGRAVVRALPASAAATFGDLSADLDRGLDRAVRRLHERAGVDR
;
A
#
# COMPACT_ATOMS: atom_id res chain seq x y z
N MET A 1 4.79 8.17 0.23
CA MET A 1 3.75 7.14 -0.04
C MET A 1 2.76 7.13 1.11
N VAL A 2 1.48 7.07 0.79
CA VAL A 2 0.42 7.00 1.79
C VAL A 2 -0.27 5.65 1.68
N VAL A 3 -0.41 4.95 2.80
CA VAL A 3 -1.06 3.65 2.86
C VAL A 3 -2.24 3.72 3.83
N HIS A 4 -3.42 3.39 3.33
CA HIS A 4 -4.62 3.24 4.16
C HIS A 4 -4.99 1.77 4.24
N LEU A 5 -5.28 1.31 5.45
CA LEU A 5 -5.65 -0.09 5.69
C LEU A 5 -6.96 -0.14 6.47
N SER A 6 -7.86 -0.98 5.99
CA SER A 6 -9.14 -1.28 6.65
C SER A 6 -9.37 -2.79 6.59
N GLU A 7 -10.41 -3.24 7.27
CA GLU A 7 -10.83 -4.64 7.22
C GLU A 7 -12.25 -4.74 6.68
N ASP A 8 -12.48 -5.74 5.83
CA ASP A 8 -13.81 -6.07 5.31
C ASP A 8 -14.12 -7.53 5.69
N LEU A 9 -14.69 -7.69 6.87
CA LEU A 9 -14.95 -9.02 7.44
C LEU A 9 -15.99 -9.83 6.68
N GLU A 10 -16.82 -9.16 5.87
CA GLU A 10 -17.83 -9.82 5.05
C GLU A 10 -17.32 -10.21 3.66
N GLY A 11 -16.15 -9.70 3.28
CA GLY A 11 -15.55 -9.98 1.98
C GLY A 11 -14.58 -11.15 2.01
N ASP A 12 -13.78 -11.26 0.94
CA ASP A 12 -12.76 -12.30 0.80
C ASP A 12 -11.76 -12.22 1.96
N ALA A 13 -11.40 -13.37 2.52
CA ALA A 13 -10.40 -13.45 3.59
C ALA A 13 -9.00 -13.05 3.12
N ARG A 14 -8.70 -13.18 1.84
CA ARG A 14 -7.38 -12.82 1.32
C ARG A 14 -7.21 -11.30 1.31
N PRO A 15 -6.03 -10.80 1.74
CA PRO A 15 -5.77 -9.36 1.66
C PRO A 15 -5.81 -8.86 0.21
N GLN A 16 -6.36 -7.66 0.03
CA GLN A 16 -6.42 -7.02 -1.28
C GLN A 16 -5.79 -5.64 -1.21
N VAL A 17 -5.08 -5.26 -2.26
CA VAL A 17 -4.38 -3.98 -2.33
C VAL A 17 -4.74 -3.28 -3.63
N GLY A 18 -5.20 -2.05 -3.51
CA GLY A 18 -5.40 -1.15 -4.64
C GLY A 18 -4.31 -0.08 -4.68
N PHE A 19 -4.03 0.42 -5.87
CA PHE A 19 -2.99 1.42 -6.07
C PHE A 19 -3.58 2.66 -6.73
N VAL A 20 -3.21 3.83 -6.20
CA VAL A 20 -3.58 5.12 -6.78
C VAL A 20 -2.30 5.84 -7.18
N VAL A 21 -2.12 6.05 -8.49
CA VAL A 21 -0.99 6.79 -9.04
C VAL A 21 -1.54 7.94 -9.86
N SER A 22 -1.48 9.16 -9.29
CA SER A 22 -2.08 10.34 -9.89
C SER A 22 -1.25 10.88 -11.06
N LYS A 23 -1.87 11.79 -11.84
CA LYS A 23 -1.19 12.48 -12.94
C LYS A 23 0.03 13.29 -12.46
N ALA A 24 0.06 13.71 -11.20
CA ALA A 24 1.17 14.44 -10.62
C ALA A 24 2.47 13.61 -10.57
N VAL A 25 2.38 12.28 -10.60
CA VAL A 25 3.54 11.39 -10.64
C VAL A 25 4.25 11.46 -12.00
N GLY A 26 3.50 11.67 -13.08
CA GLY A 26 4.06 11.75 -14.43
C GLY A 26 3.05 11.36 -15.49
N ASN A 27 3.52 11.15 -16.73
CA ASN A 27 2.68 10.71 -17.83
C ASN A 27 2.26 9.24 -17.66
N ALA A 28 1.44 8.72 -18.60
CA ALA A 28 0.91 7.37 -18.51
C ALA A 28 2.00 6.30 -18.43
N VAL A 29 3.10 6.47 -19.14
CA VAL A 29 4.23 5.52 -19.14
C VAL A 29 4.86 5.45 -17.74
N HIS A 30 5.14 6.61 -17.15
CA HIS A 30 5.71 6.70 -15.81
C HIS A 30 4.76 6.15 -14.75
N ARG A 31 3.47 6.48 -14.84
CA ARG A 31 2.45 5.99 -13.90
C ARG A 31 2.34 4.47 -13.96
N ASN A 32 2.36 3.89 -15.15
CA ASN A 32 2.28 2.44 -15.31
C ASN A 32 3.52 1.74 -14.75
N LEU A 33 4.70 2.35 -14.94
CA LEU A 33 5.95 1.82 -14.39
C LEU A 33 5.91 1.80 -12.85
N VAL A 34 5.50 2.91 -12.24
CA VAL A 34 5.37 3.01 -10.77
C VAL A 34 4.36 1.97 -10.27
N LYS A 35 3.23 1.84 -10.94
CA LYS A 35 2.19 0.88 -10.56
C LYS A 35 2.71 -0.57 -10.61
N ARG A 36 3.44 -0.94 -11.67
CA ARG A 36 4.04 -2.28 -11.79
C ARG A 36 5.04 -2.55 -10.68
N ARG A 37 5.89 -1.57 -10.37
CA ARG A 37 6.88 -1.69 -9.29
C ARG A 37 6.21 -1.86 -7.93
N LEU A 38 5.15 -1.10 -7.66
CA LEU A 38 4.39 -1.22 -6.43
C LEU A 38 3.69 -2.57 -6.31
N ARG A 39 3.15 -3.09 -7.40
CA ARG A 39 2.54 -4.43 -7.40
C ARG A 39 3.57 -5.51 -7.06
N ALA A 40 4.75 -5.46 -7.68
CA ALA A 40 5.82 -6.41 -7.42
C ALA A 40 6.30 -6.33 -5.97
N ALA A 41 6.49 -5.12 -5.46
CA ALA A 41 6.92 -4.92 -4.07
C ALA A 41 5.85 -5.42 -3.09
N THR A 42 4.57 -5.16 -3.37
CA THR A 42 3.46 -5.57 -2.51
C THR A 42 3.27 -7.08 -2.51
N ALA A 43 3.47 -7.75 -3.65
CA ALA A 43 3.33 -9.20 -3.75
C ALA A 43 4.25 -9.93 -2.75
N ALA A 44 5.43 -9.39 -2.49
CA ALA A 44 6.37 -9.96 -1.53
C ALA A 44 5.99 -9.66 -0.07
N ARG A 45 4.97 -8.84 0.17
CA ARG A 45 4.62 -8.31 1.50
C ARG A 45 3.16 -8.58 1.89
N LEU A 46 2.46 -9.40 1.15
CA LEU A 46 1.04 -9.68 1.44
C LEU A 46 0.84 -10.31 2.82
N ASP A 47 1.83 -11.06 3.30
CA ASP A 47 1.80 -11.67 4.62
C ASP A 47 1.89 -10.65 5.78
N MET A 48 2.28 -9.41 5.50
CA MET A 48 2.24 -8.34 6.49
C MET A 48 0.82 -7.84 6.76
N LEU A 49 -0.12 -8.13 5.86
CA LEU A 49 -1.50 -7.67 5.97
C LEU A 49 -2.35 -8.70 6.72
N PRO A 50 -3.32 -8.24 7.52
CA PRO A 50 -4.24 -9.15 8.20
C PRO A 50 -5.21 -9.77 7.20
N ASP A 51 -5.81 -10.89 7.59
CA ASP A 51 -6.93 -11.47 6.84
C ASP A 51 -8.04 -10.43 6.71
N HIS A 52 -8.74 -10.45 5.60
CA HIS A 52 -9.77 -9.47 5.24
C HIS A 52 -9.23 -8.04 5.10
N GLY A 53 -7.92 -7.85 5.07
CA GLY A 53 -7.30 -6.53 4.91
C GLY A 53 -7.61 -5.94 3.55
N ARG A 54 -7.91 -4.63 3.54
CA ARG A 54 -8.10 -3.84 2.31
C ARG A 54 -7.19 -2.64 2.41
N ALA A 55 -6.15 -2.64 1.60
CA ALA A 55 -5.17 -1.55 1.59
C ALA A 55 -5.27 -0.73 0.32
N VAL A 56 -5.13 0.57 0.45
CA VAL A 56 -4.98 1.49 -0.68
C VAL A 56 -3.63 2.17 -0.54
N VAL A 57 -2.77 1.98 -1.55
CA VAL A 57 -1.44 2.58 -1.60
C VAL A 57 -1.47 3.74 -2.59
N ARG A 58 -1.22 4.94 -2.09
CA ARG A 58 -1.16 6.14 -2.92
C ARG A 58 0.30 6.53 -3.13
N ALA A 59 0.74 6.52 -4.39
CA ALA A 59 2.07 7.00 -4.76
C ALA A 59 2.07 8.53 -4.83
N LEU A 60 3.09 9.14 -4.21
CA LEU A 60 3.30 10.58 -4.26
C LEU A 60 4.24 10.93 -5.42
N PRO A 61 4.32 12.20 -5.85
CA PRO A 61 5.14 12.59 -7.01
C PRO A 61 6.59 12.13 -6.96
N ALA A 62 7.21 12.08 -5.78
CA ALA A 62 8.59 11.60 -5.61
C ALA A 62 8.80 10.15 -6.09
N SER A 63 7.73 9.36 -6.17
CA SER A 63 7.80 7.96 -6.63
C SER A 63 8.30 7.82 -8.07
N ALA A 64 8.11 8.84 -8.90
CA ALA A 64 8.55 8.83 -10.30
C ALA A 64 10.07 8.69 -10.45
N ALA A 65 10.83 9.27 -9.53
CA ALA A 65 12.29 9.24 -9.53
C ALA A 65 12.87 8.18 -8.58
N ALA A 66 12.03 7.47 -7.84
CA ALA A 66 12.49 6.50 -6.85
C ALA A 66 12.94 5.20 -7.52
N THR A 67 13.97 4.58 -6.96
CA THR A 67 14.39 3.23 -7.37
C THR A 67 13.38 2.21 -6.81
N PHE A 68 13.43 0.98 -7.33
CA PHE A 68 12.62 -0.12 -6.79
C PHE A 68 12.92 -0.35 -5.29
N GLY A 69 14.20 -0.26 -4.90
CA GLY A 69 14.59 -0.39 -3.50
C GLY A 69 14.01 0.70 -2.62
N ASP A 70 14.00 1.95 -3.11
CA ASP A 70 13.40 3.08 -2.39
C ASP A 70 11.90 2.89 -2.22
N LEU A 71 11.21 2.48 -3.27
CA LEU A 71 9.77 2.21 -3.22
C LEU A 71 9.46 1.08 -2.23
N SER A 72 10.25 0.02 -2.25
CA SER A 72 10.08 -1.13 -1.35
C SER A 72 10.26 -0.72 0.11
N ALA A 73 11.29 0.05 0.41
CA ALA A 73 11.55 0.53 1.78
C ALA A 73 10.44 1.45 2.26
N ASP A 74 9.94 2.33 1.38
CA ASP A 74 8.86 3.25 1.68
C ASP A 74 7.55 2.49 1.94
N LEU A 75 7.30 1.47 1.12
CA LEU A 75 6.13 0.60 1.27
C LEU A 75 6.18 -0.15 2.60
N ASP A 76 7.34 -0.69 2.99
CA ASP A 76 7.51 -1.36 4.27
C ASP A 76 7.12 -0.45 5.43
N ARG A 77 7.60 0.80 5.42
CA ARG A 77 7.28 1.78 6.46
C ARG A 77 5.79 2.11 6.46
N GLY A 78 5.21 2.31 5.27
CA GLY A 78 3.79 2.63 5.12
C GLY A 78 2.88 1.52 5.60
N LEU A 79 3.18 0.27 5.23
CA LEU A 79 2.42 -0.90 5.65
C LEU A 79 2.53 -1.13 7.15
N ASP A 80 3.73 -1.05 7.70
CA ASP A 80 3.95 -1.20 9.13
C ASP A 80 3.16 -0.19 9.94
N ARG A 81 3.18 1.08 9.51
CA ARG A 81 2.42 2.15 10.15
C ARG A 81 0.91 1.92 10.04
N ALA A 82 0.44 1.49 8.88
CA ALA A 82 -0.98 1.25 8.66
C ALA A 82 -1.50 0.08 9.50
N VAL A 83 -0.73 -1.00 9.61
CA VAL A 83 -1.07 -2.15 10.45
C VAL A 83 -1.13 -1.73 11.93
N ARG A 84 -0.16 -0.96 12.39
CA ARG A 84 -0.17 -0.45 13.77
C ARG A 84 -1.39 0.42 14.05
N ARG A 85 -1.76 1.31 13.12
CA ARG A 85 -2.96 2.16 13.28
C ARG A 85 -4.23 1.33 13.36
N LEU A 86 -4.33 0.28 12.56
CA LEU A 86 -5.47 -0.62 12.60
C LEU A 86 -5.59 -1.31 13.95
N HIS A 87 -4.49 -1.80 14.50
CA HIS A 87 -4.45 -2.43 15.82
C HIS A 87 -4.79 -1.44 16.94
N GLU A 88 -4.30 -0.22 16.86
CA GLU A 88 -4.61 0.83 17.83
C GLU A 88 -6.10 1.16 17.86
N ARG A 89 -6.72 1.26 16.67
CA ARG A 89 -8.18 1.50 16.58
C ARG A 89 -8.98 0.36 17.19
N ALA A 90 -8.56 -0.88 16.93
CA ALA A 90 -9.20 -2.06 17.51
C ALA A 90 -9.05 -2.07 19.04
N GLY A 91 -7.91 -1.63 19.55
CA GLY A 91 -7.66 -1.51 20.99
C GLY A 91 -8.50 -0.43 21.68
N VAL A 92 -8.75 0.67 20.99
CA VAL A 92 -9.57 1.78 21.52
C VAL A 92 -11.04 1.40 21.68
N ASP A 93 -11.54 0.52 20.82
CA ASP A 93 -12.93 0.11 20.81
C ASP A 93 -13.28 -0.90 21.93
N ARG A 94 -12.33 -1.23 22.78
CA ARG A 94 -12.56 -2.13 23.92
C ARG A 94 -13.03 -1.36 25.17
#